data_da1aa2d3d319ba71d875607eec890367
#
_entry.id   da1aa2d3d319ba71d875607eec890367
#
_cell.length_a   1.000
_cell.length_b   1.000
_cell.length_c   1.000
_cell.angle_alpha   90.00
_cell.angle_beta   90.00
_cell.angle_gamma   90.00
#
_symmetry.space_group_name_H-M   'P 1'
#
loop_
_entity.id
_entity.type
_entity.pdbx_description
1 polymer ?
#
loop_
_entity_poly.entity_id
_entity_poly.type
_entity_poly.pdbx_seq_one_letter_code
_entity_poly.pdbx_strand_id
1 'polypeptide(L)'
;MSEAPAGVGDRGRPARPSAHTSAPGSDPLARLVFALVVAACFAAFLITQRLKHTPTAVQDFDLTPFFSPYPSGHLKDAAISFKLEHSEAVTVTIIDSAGDAVATLVRARPVARYKVFSLRWNGRRGGARRYRYTHTPTGLPIVIPINEGAIAPAGEYRVRLELSHHSPVYSTQILTLVAP
;
A
#
# COMPACT_ATOMS: atom_id res chain seq x y z
N MET A 1 94.33 10.69 46.28
CA MET A 1 93.77 9.42 46.71
C MET A 1 92.62 9.20 45.86
N SER A 2 92.82 8.39 44.83
CA SER A 2 92.29 6.99 44.74
C SER A 2 90.82 6.98 44.48
N GLU A 3 90.23 6.41 43.52
CA GLU A 3 90.53 5.26 42.62
C GLU A 3 89.45 5.20 41.55
N ALA A 4 89.74 4.89 40.34
CA ALA A 4 88.76 4.28 39.42
C ALA A 4 88.57 2.82 39.81
N PRO A 5 87.55 2.13 39.36
CA PRO A 5 87.58 1.54 38.04
C PRO A 5 86.21 1.26 37.34
N ALA A 6 86.34 1.17 36.06
CA ALA A 6 85.98 0.07 35.20
C ALA A 6 84.58 -0.51 35.21
N GLY A 7 84.01 -0.59 34.03
CA GLY A 7 83.45 -1.90 33.70
C GLY A 7 82.13 -1.94 32.98
N VAL A 8 82.23 -2.08 31.68
CA VAL A 8 81.47 -3.14 30.96
C VAL A 8 79.96 -3.11 30.94
N GLY A 9 79.43 -3.09 29.77
CA GLY A 9 78.02 -3.52 29.55
C GLY A 9 77.43 -3.11 28.23
N ASP A 10 78.19 -3.42 27.16
CA ASP A 10 77.49 -3.53 25.84
C ASP A 10 76.44 -4.65 25.92
N ARG A 11 75.22 -4.21 26.06
CA ARG A 11 74.04 -5.11 25.95
C ARG A 11 73.38 -4.93 24.63
N GLY A 12 73.70 -5.89 23.76
CA GLY A 12 73.09 -6.10 22.47
C GLY A 12 71.64 -5.68 22.35
N ARG A 13 71.40 -4.74 21.48
CA ARG A 13 70.10 -4.33 21.05
C ARG A 13 69.46 -5.48 20.29
N PRO A 14 68.34 -6.07 20.75
CA PRO A 14 67.68 -7.11 19.99
C PRO A 14 67.20 -6.54 18.67
N ALA A 15 67.62 -7.15 17.58
CA ALA A 15 67.17 -6.89 16.24
C ALA A 15 65.62 -6.98 16.20
N ARG A 16 64.93 -5.88 15.90
CA ARG A 16 63.53 -5.89 15.60
C ARG A 16 63.34 -6.72 14.33
N PRO A 17 62.46 -7.77 14.37
CA PRO A 17 62.08 -8.46 13.15
C PRO A 17 61.32 -7.43 12.28
N SER A 18 61.86 -7.12 11.12
CA SER A 18 61.16 -6.36 10.06
C SER A 18 59.95 -7.20 9.64
N ALA A 19 58.80 -6.88 10.20
CA ALA A 19 57.56 -7.40 9.70
C ALA A 19 57.37 -6.80 8.29
N HIS A 20 57.77 -7.55 7.30
CA HIS A 20 57.35 -7.31 5.93
C HIS A 20 55.85 -7.57 5.89
N THR A 21 55.05 -6.52 6.15
CA THR A 21 53.61 -6.51 5.87
C THR A 21 53.50 -6.50 4.35
N SER A 22 53.55 -7.69 3.74
CA SER A 22 53.12 -7.86 2.35
C SER A 22 51.69 -7.36 2.27
N ALA A 23 51.52 -6.18 1.71
CA ALA A 23 50.19 -5.70 1.37
C ALA A 23 49.53 -6.80 0.50
N PRO A 24 48.35 -7.32 0.87
CA PRO A 24 47.70 -8.31 0.07
C PRO A 24 47.44 -7.72 -1.30
N GLY A 25 48.22 -8.17 -2.28
CA GLY A 25 47.98 -7.86 -3.68
C GLY A 25 46.56 -8.29 -3.97
N SER A 26 45.64 -7.32 -4.09
CA SER A 26 44.25 -7.58 -4.31
C SER A 26 44.09 -8.31 -5.64
N ASP A 27 43.82 -9.58 -5.55
CA ASP A 27 43.56 -10.49 -6.67
C ASP A 27 42.54 -9.83 -7.63
N PRO A 28 42.84 -9.66 -8.91
CA PRO A 28 41.94 -9.04 -9.87
C PRO A 28 40.60 -9.74 -9.91
N LEU A 29 40.54 -11.04 -9.65
CA LEU A 29 39.35 -11.83 -9.58
C LEU A 29 38.48 -11.44 -8.35
N ALA A 30 39.10 -11.22 -7.19
CA ALA A 30 38.41 -10.75 -6.00
C ALA A 30 37.81 -9.35 -6.21
N ARG A 31 38.50 -8.46 -6.90
CA ARG A 31 37.97 -7.12 -7.26
C ARG A 31 36.75 -7.23 -8.18
N LEU A 32 36.81 -8.12 -9.18
CA LEU A 32 35.69 -8.34 -10.11
C LEU A 32 34.47 -8.89 -9.39
N VAL A 33 34.66 -9.90 -8.52
CA VAL A 33 33.56 -10.47 -7.71
C VAL A 33 32.94 -9.41 -6.79
N PHE A 34 33.78 -8.63 -6.11
CA PHE A 34 33.29 -7.54 -5.26
C PHE A 34 32.48 -6.51 -6.06
N ALA A 35 32.96 -6.07 -7.21
CA ALA A 35 32.25 -5.13 -8.09
C ALA A 35 30.89 -5.70 -8.55
N LEU A 36 30.83 -6.98 -8.90
CA LEU A 36 29.60 -7.67 -9.28
C LEU A 36 28.58 -7.72 -8.13
N VAL A 37 29.04 -8.05 -6.92
CA VAL A 37 28.16 -8.07 -5.72
C VAL A 37 27.61 -6.69 -5.44
N VAL A 38 28.45 -5.66 -5.48
CA VAL A 38 28.01 -4.27 -5.27
C VAL A 38 27.01 -3.86 -6.34
N ALA A 39 27.28 -4.15 -7.61
CA ALA A 39 26.32 -3.85 -8.71
C ALA A 39 24.98 -4.58 -8.53
N ALA A 40 25.01 -5.84 -8.13
CA ALA A 40 23.79 -6.62 -7.84
C ALA A 40 22.98 -6.03 -6.67
N CYS A 41 23.66 -5.59 -5.60
CA CYS A 41 23.00 -4.92 -4.47
C CYS A 41 22.33 -3.59 -4.91
N PHE A 42 23.03 -2.80 -5.72
CA PHE A 42 22.46 -1.56 -6.27
C PHE A 42 21.28 -1.83 -7.19
N ALA A 43 21.36 -2.83 -8.06
CA ALA A 43 20.25 -3.22 -8.93
C ALA A 43 19.03 -3.68 -8.10
N ALA A 44 19.24 -4.53 -7.09
CA ALA A 44 18.20 -4.98 -6.19
C ALA A 44 17.56 -3.80 -5.42
N PHE A 45 18.38 -2.86 -4.95
CA PHE A 45 17.90 -1.65 -4.28
C PHE A 45 17.04 -0.79 -5.22
N LEU A 46 17.49 -0.55 -6.45
CA LEU A 46 16.72 0.23 -7.44
C LEU A 46 15.40 -0.43 -7.80
N ILE A 47 15.38 -1.76 -7.97
CA ILE A 47 14.15 -2.53 -8.22
C ILE A 47 13.19 -2.38 -7.02
N THR A 48 13.70 -2.55 -5.80
CA THR A 48 12.90 -2.39 -4.58
C THR A 48 12.34 -0.98 -4.43
N GLN A 49 13.12 0.04 -4.76
CA GLN A 49 12.66 1.43 -4.74
C GLN A 49 11.57 1.68 -5.80
N ARG A 50 11.72 1.15 -7.00
CA ARG A 50 10.67 1.26 -8.04
C ARG A 50 9.36 0.61 -7.61
N LEU A 51 9.42 -0.57 -6.99
CA LEU A 51 8.23 -1.27 -6.49
C LEU A 51 7.53 -0.50 -5.36
N LYS A 52 8.27 0.17 -4.48
CA LYS A 52 7.72 1.01 -3.40
C LYS A 52 7.06 2.29 -3.90
N HIS A 53 7.52 2.82 -5.02
CA HIS A 53 7.02 4.08 -5.58
C HIS A 53 5.97 3.88 -6.69
N THR A 54 5.49 2.64 -6.91
CA THR A 54 4.33 2.45 -7.78
C THR A 54 3.11 3.03 -7.05
N PRO A 55 2.58 4.18 -7.47
CA PRO A 55 1.45 4.79 -6.79
C PRO A 55 0.26 3.84 -6.87
N THR A 56 -0.42 3.66 -5.74
CA THR A 56 -1.63 2.86 -5.71
C THR A 56 -2.70 3.62 -6.48
N ALA A 57 -3.30 2.99 -7.50
CA ALA A 57 -4.30 3.62 -8.35
C ALA A 57 -5.48 4.22 -7.55
N VAL A 58 -5.80 3.62 -6.40
CA VAL A 58 -6.82 4.07 -5.44
C VAL A 58 -6.15 4.52 -4.16
N GLN A 59 -6.45 5.74 -3.73
CA GLN A 59 -5.93 6.38 -2.53
C GLN A 59 -7.07 6.74 -1.57
N ASP A 60 -6.74 6.91 -0.28
CA ASP A 60 -7.65 7.37 0.77
C ASP A 60 -9.00 6.61 0.75
N PHE A 61 -8.92 5.28 0.67
CA PHE A 61 -10.12 4.46 0.70
C PHE A 61 -10.70 4.41 2.12
N ASP A 62 -11.93 4.90 2.27
CA ASP A 62 -12.68 4.89 3.52
C ASP A 62 -14.03 4.19 3.32
N LEU A 63 -14.40 3.35 4.29
CA LEU A 63 -15.58 2.51 4.23
C LEU A 63 -16.25 2.45 5.62
N THR A 64 -17.56 2.66 5.68
CA THR A 64 -18.31 2.40 6.90
C THR A 64 -18.22 0.91 7.25
N PRO A 65 -17.70 0.53 8.44
CA PRO A 65 -17.42 -0.87 8.74
C PRO A 65 -18.69 -1.70 8.97
N PHE A 66 -19.77 -1.09 9.43
CA PHE A 66 -21.04 -1.76 9.69
C PHE A 66 -22.21 -0.81 9.47
N PHE A 67 -23.33 -1.33 9.00
CA PHE A 67 -24.58 -0.60 8.84
C PHE A 67 -25.78 -1.56 8.87
N SER A 68 -26.96 -1.01 9.12
CA SER A 68 -28.22 -1.76 9.10
C SER A 68 -29.27 -1.00 8.28
N PRO A 69 -29.64 -1.48 7.10
CA PRO A 69 -30.62 -0.82 6.24
C PRO A 69 -32.07 -0.94 6.75
N TYR A 70 -32.27 -1.64 7.83
CA TYR A 70 -33.61 -1.87 8.43
C TYR A 70 -34.10 -0.65 9.21
N PRO A 71 -35.43 -0.49 9.42
CA PRO A 71 -35.99 0.68 10.09
C PRO A 71 -35.43 0.95 11.49
N SER A 72 -35.08 -0.10 12.23
CA SER A 72 -34.46 -0.04 13.57
C SER A 72 -32.96 0.31 13.56
N GLY A 73 -32.29 0.27 12.39
CA GLY A 73 -30.86 0.49 12.28
C GLY A 73 -30.46 1.96 12.48
N HIS A 74 -29.33 2.19 13.12
CA HIS A 74 -28.78 3.54 13.34
C HIS A 74 -28.15 4.12 12.07
N LEU A 75 -27.39 3.31 11.32
CA LEU A 75 -26.76 3.68 10.05
C LEU A 75 -27.47 2.93 8.93
N LYS A 76 -28.28 3.64 8.15
CA LYS A 76 -29.10 3.08 7.08
C LYS A 76 -28.35 2.82 5.78
N ASP A 77 -27.28 3.55 5.58
CA ASP A 77 -26.47 3.49 4.37
C ASP A 77 -25.00 3.31 4.74
N ALA A 78 -24.30 2.49 3.98
CA ALA A 78 -22.85 2.41 4.03
C ALA A 78 -22.24 3.53 3.20
N ALA A 79 -21.37 4.34 3.80
CA ALA A 79 -20.58 5.32 3.10
C ALA A 79 -19.30 4.67 2.54
N ILE A 80 -18.97 4.98 1.30
CA ILE A 80 -17.79 4.51 0.59
C ILE A 80 -17.15 5.74 -0.02
N SER A 81 -15.88 6.01 0.28
CA SER A 81 -15.16 7.12 -0.34
C SER A 81 -13.74 6.73 -0.71
N PHE A 82 -13.24 7.31 -1.78
CA PHE A 82 -11.88 7.11 -2.26
C PHE A 82 -11.42 8.24 -3.18
N LYS A 83 -10.13 8.28 -3.45
CA LYS A 83 -9.51 9.14 -4.46
C LYS A 83 -8.79 8.28 -5.50
N LEU A 84 -8.65 8.81 -6.71
CA LEU A 84 -7.86 8.18 -7.76
C LEU A 84 -6.57 8.96 -8.00
N GLU A 85 -5.49 8.24 -8.26
CA GLU A 85 -4.21 8.81 -8.72
C GLU A 85 -4.33 9.45 -10.10
N HIS A 86 -5.16 8.87 -10.98
CA HIS A 86 -5.42 9.35 -12.33
C HIS A 86 -6.92 9.52 -12.57
N SER A 87 -7.27 10.41 -13.50
CA SER A 87 -8.68 10.55 -13.92
C SER A 87 -9.08 9.34 -14.75
N GLU A 88 -10.01 8.55 -14.24
CA GLU A 88 -10.47 7.31 -14.88
C GLU A 88 -11.95 7.07 -14.71
N ALA A 89 -12.50 6.21 -15.58
CA ALA A 89 -13.84 5.68 -15.38
C ALA A 89 -13.80 4.50 -14.41
N VAL A 90 -14.68 4.55 -13.39
CA VAL A 90 -14.73 3.56 -12.31
C VAL A 90 -16.08 2.86 -12.31
N THR A 91 -16.05 1.54 -12.18
CA THR A 91 -17.21 0.73 -11.80
C THR A 91 -17.04 0.27 -10.36
N VAL A 92 -18.03 0.54 -9.52
CA VAL A 92 -18.03 0.16 -8.10
C VAL A 92 -19.06 -0.92 -7.88
N THR A 93 -18.59 -2.07 -7.41
CA THR A 93 -19.43 -3.26 -7.17
C THR A 93 -19.25 -3.74 -5.73
N ILE A 94 -20.33 -4.05 -5.06
CA ILE A 94 -20.32 -4.76 -3.78
C ILE A 94 -20.32 -6.26 -4.08
N ILE A 95 -19.39 -6.97 -3.48
CA ILE A 95 -19.24 -8.42 -3.59
C ILE A 95 -19.41 -9.07 -2.21
N ASP A 96 -19.90 -10.30 -2.21
CA ASP A 96 -20.00 -11.11 -1.00
C ASP A 96 -18.69 -11.87 -0.70
N SER A 97 -18.72 -12.71 0.32
CA SER A 97 -17.57 -13.55 0.72
C SER A 97 -17.17 -14.59 -0.31
N ALA A 98 -18.10 -15.00 -1.21
CA ALA A 98 -17.82 -15.92 -2.32
C ALA A 98 -17.19 -15.19 -3.53
N GLY A 99 -17.21 -13.85 -3.53
CA GLY A 99 -16.74 -13.00 -4.63
C GLY A 99 -17.83 -12.67 -5.66
N ASP A 100 -19.08 -13.06 -5.40
CA ASP A 100 -20.20 -12.81 -6.28
C ASP A 100 -20.68 -11.36 -6.17
N ALA A 101 -21.08 -10.79 -7.31
CA ALA A 101 -21.57 -9.42 -7.37
C ALA A 101 -22.98 -9.32 -6.77
N VAL A 102 -23.11 -8.59 -5.66
CA VAL A 102 -24.37 -8.35 -4.95
C VAL A 102 -25.06 -7.08 -5.46
N ALA A 103 -24.29 -6.00 -5.60
CA ALA A 103 -24.82 -4.74 -6.08
C ALA A 103 -23.77 -3.98 -6.91
N THR A 104 -24.20 -3.41 -8.03
CA THR A 104 -23.38 -2.45 -8.79
C THR A 104 -23.86 -1.05 -8.46
N LEU A 105 -23.03 -0.26 -7.82
CA LEU A 105 -23.38 1.09 -7.35
C LEU A 105 -23.23 2.13 -8.45
N VAL A 106 -22.12 2.11 -9.18
CA VAL A 106 -21.90 2.94 -10.37
C VAL A 106 -21.21 2.11 -11.44
N ARG A 107 -21.41 2.47 -12.69
CA ARG A 107 -20.80 1.81 -13.85
C ARG A 107 -20.12 2.83 -14.74
N ALA A 108 -18.85 2.56 -15.06
CA ALA A 108 -18.01 3.38 -15.96
C ALA A 108 -18.15 4.90 -15.72
N ARG A 109 -18.20 5.32 -14.43
CA ARG A 109 -18.37 6.71 -14.09
C ARG A 109 -17.02 7.43 -14.05
N PRO A 110 -16.86 8.56 -14.75
CA PRO A 110 -15.62 9.33 -14.71
C PRO A 110 -15.42 9.95 -13.33
N VAL A 111 -14.23 9.72 -12.76
CA VAL A 111 -13.77 10.28 -11.50
C VAL A 111 -12.51 11.08 -11.77
N ALA A 112 -12.49 12.35 -11.32
CA ALA A 112 -11.36 13.22 -11.52
C ALA A 112 -10.20 12.88 -10.57
N ARG A 113 -8.99 13.08 -11.04
CA ARG A 113 -7.74 12.90 -10.28
C ARG A 113 -7.78 13.65 -8.95
N TYR A 114 -7.37 12.98 -7.86
CA TYR A 114 -7.27 13.52 -6.48
C TYR A 114 -8.56 14.13 -5.92
N LYS A 115 -9.68 13.98 -6.58
CA LYS A 115 -10.98 14.37 -6.03
C LYS A 115 -11.57 13.22 -5.23
N VAL A 116 -12.12 13.57 -4.07
CA VAL A 116 -12.88 12.59 -3.26
C VAL A 116 -14.12 12.21 -4.03
N PHE A 117 -14.28 10.92 -4.29
CA PHE A 117 -15.49 10.36 -4.84
C PHE A 117 -16.21 9.60 -3.75
N SER A 118 -17.43 10.03 -3.40
CA SER A 118 -18.21 9.47 -2.30
C SER A 118 -19.51 8.88 -2.79
N LEU A 119 -19.80 7.67 -2.29
CA LEU A 119 -20.98 6.87 -2.59
C LEU A 119 -21.71 6.48 -1.29
N ARG A 120 -22.99 6.17 -1.39
CA ARG A 120 -23.74 5.52 -0.31
C ARG A 120 -24.45 4.29 -0.83
N TRP A 121 -24.32 3.16 -0.17
CA TRP A 121 -25.04 1.95 -0.47
C TRP A 121 -26.16 1.71 0.56
N ASN A 122 -27.39 1.53 0.08
CA ASN A 122 -28.57 1.32 0.89
C ASN A 122 -28.84 -0.15 1.25
N GLY A 123 -27.86 -1.05 1.10
CA GLY A 123 -27.99 -2.47 1.39
C GLY A 123 -28.82 -3.28 0.38
N ARG A 124 -29.30 -2.66 -0.71
CA ARG A 124 -30.11 -3.37 -1.70
C ARG A 124 -29.26 -3.96 -2.82
N ARG A 125 -29.71 -5.09 -3.33
CA ARG A 125 -29.08 -5.86 -4.43
C ARG A 125 -29.36 -5.22 -5.80
N GLY A 126 -28.60 -5.69 -6.80
CA GLY A 126 -28.79 -5.34 -8.20
C GLY A 126 -28.03 -4.09 -8.64
N GLY A 127 -28.21 -3.70 -9.90
CA GLY A 127 -27.54 -2.53 -10.47
C GLY A 127 -28.33 -1.24 -10.27
N ALA A 128 -27.67 -0.17 -9.89
CA ALA A 128 -28.28 1.15 -9.83
C ALA A 128 -28.58 1.67 -11.23
N ARG A 129 -29.81 2.08 -11.48
CA ARG A 129 -30.27 2.67 -12.73
C ARG A 129 -30.47 4.19 -12.61
N ARG A 130 -30.66 4.67 -11.41
CA ARG A 130 -30.89 6.08 -11.08
C ARG A 130 -29.94 6.51 -9.96
N TYR A 131 -29.64 7.81 -9.93
CA TYR A 131 -28.72 8.40 -8.96
C TYR A 131 -29.35 9.63 -8.34
N ARG A 132 -29.22 9.78 -7.03
CA ARG A 132 -29.48 11.03 -6.31
C ARG A 132 -28.16 11.65 -5.95
N TYR A 133 -28.09 12.96 -5.94
CA TYR A 133 -26.91 13.70 -5.55
C TYR A 133 -27.21 14.50 -4.30
N THR A 134 -26.30 14.50 -3.36
CA THR A 134 -26.35 15.33 -2.16
C THR A 134 -24.94 15.81 -1.86
N HIS A 135 -24.78 16.64 -0.84
CA HIS A 135 -23.48 17.14 -0.42
C HIS A 135 -23.26 16.86 1.06
N THR A 136 -22.00 16.67 1.45
CA THR A 136 -21.61 16.69 2.87
C THR A 136 -21.82 18.09 3.45
N PRO A 137 -21.82 18.26 4.78
CA PRO A 137 -21.79 19.59 5.41
C PRO A 137 -20.61 20.45 4.94
N THR A 138 -19.53 19.82 4.48
CA THR A 138 -18.34 20.49 3.92
C THR A 138 -18.43 20.76 2.42
N GLY A 139 -19.59 20.51 1.79
CA GLY A 139 -19.83 20.77 0.38
C GLY A 139 -19.32 19.71 -0.60
N LEU A 140 -18.80 18.58 -0.14
CA LEU A 140 -18.34 17.51 -1.02
C LEU A 140 -19.53 16.76 -1.62
N PRO A 141 -19.54 16.47 -2.94
CA PRO A 141 -20.64 15.78 -3.59
C PRO A 141 -20.66 14.30 -3.18
N ILE A 142 -21.86 13.81 -2.86
CA ILE A 142 -22.13 12.40 -2.58
C ILE A 142 -23.07 11.88 -3.65
N VAL A 143 -22.73 10.74 -4.23
CA VAL A 143 -23.59 10.01 -5.18
C VAL A 143 -24.35 8.93 -4.40
N ILE A 144 -25.67 8.95 -4.47
CA ILE A 144 -26.54 7.95 -3.87
C ILE A 144 -27.14 7.10 -4.99
N PRO A 145 -26.57 5.92 -5.26
CA PRO A 145 -27.14 5.00 -6.24
C PRO A 145 -28.46 4.43 -5.69
N ILE A 146 -29.45 4.33 -6.55
CA ILE A 146 -30.76 3.77 -6.22
C ILE A 146 -30.81 2.35 -6.75
N ASN A 147 -30.48 1.40 -5.87
CA ASN A 147 -30.66 -0.02 -6.12
C ASN A 147 -32.05 -0.43 -5.66
N GLU A 148 -32.83 -1.08 -6.53
CA GLU A 148 -34.25 -1.41 -6.30
C GLU A 148 -34.48 -2.87 -5.93
N GLY A 149 -33.42 -3.70 -5.91
CA GLY A 149 -33.52 -5.11 -5.52
C GLY A 149 -33.85 -5.32 -4.06
N ALA A 150 -34.03 -6.58 -3.65
CA ALA A 150 -34.23 -6.95 -2.26
C ALA A 150 -33.02 -6.51 -1.41
N ILE A 151 -33.22 -6.34 -0.10
CA ILE A 151 -32.13 -6.11 0.84
C ILE A 151 -31.20 -7.33 0.79
N ALA A 152 -29.90 -7.10 0.75
CA ALA A 152 -28.90 -8.14 0.79
C ALA A 152 -28.95 -8.87 2.15
N PRO A 153 -28.59 -10.16 2.23
CA PRO A 153 -28.53 -10.88 3.49
C PRO A 153 -27.57 -10.19 4.47
N ALA A 154 -27.77 -10.40 5.76
CA ALA A 154 -26.79 -10.01 6.76
C ALA A 154 -25.49 -10.79 6.53
N GLY A 155 -24.34 -10.13 6.64
CA GLY A 155 -23.05 -10.74 6.37
C GLY A 155 -21.97 -9.75 6.03
N GLU A 156 -20.82 -10.28 5.63
CA GLU A 156 -19.65 -9.52 5.27
C GLU A 156 -19.56 -9.31 3.77
N TYR A 157 -19.24 -8.08 3.38
CA TYR A 157 -19.13 -7.64 2.00
C TYR A 157 -17.81 -6.91 1.78
N ARG A 158 -17.37 -6.86 0.53
CA ARG A 158 -16.22 -6.06 0.09
C ARG A 158 -16.60 -5.19 -1.08
N VAL A 159 -15.83 -4.13 -1.27
CA VAL A 159 -15.98 -3.25 -2.42
C VAL A 159 -14.96 -3.62 -3.47
N ARG A 160 -15.42 -3.89 -4.69
CA ARG A 160 -14.59 -4.09 -5.87
C ARG A 160 -14.66 -2.85 -6.73
N LEU A 161 -13.50 -2.27 -7.02
CA LEU A 161 -13.33 -1.14 -7.93
C LEU A 161 -12.69 -1.65 -9.23
N GLU A 162 -13.41 -1.51 -10.33
CA GLU A 162 -12.89 -1.79 -11.68
C GLU A 162 -12.53 -0.46 -12.34
N LEU A 163 -11.28 -0.33 -12.71
CA LEU A 163 -10.69 0.84 -13.34
C LEU A 163 -10.45 0.54 -14.83
N SER A 164 -10.59 1.54 -15.71
CA SER A 164 -10.50 1.33 -17.15
C SER A 164 -9.12 0.83 -17.62
N HIS A 165 -8.05 1.20 -16.92
CA HIS A 165 -6.66 0.94 -17.34
C HIS A 165 -5.85 0.16 -16.30
N HIS A 166 -6.47 -0.32 -15.22
CA HIS A 166 -5.82 -1.04 -14.14
C HIS A 166 -6.57 -2.34 -13.81
N SER A 167 -5.88 -3.26 -13.17
CA SER A 167 -6.52 -4.46 -12.61
C SER A 167 -7.55 -4.06 -11.54
N PRO A 168 -8.62 -4.86 -11.36
CA PRO A 168 -9.60 -4.61 -10.30
C PRO A 168 -8.94 -4.49 -8.92
N VAL A 169 -9.35 -3.50 -8.16
CA VAL A 169 -8.90 -3.26 -6.78
C VAL A 169 -10.01 -3.69 -5.82
N TYR A 170 -9.66 -4.47 -4.83
CA TYR A 170 -10.59 -4.91 -3.79
C TYR A 170 -10.29 -4.15 -2.49
N SER A 171 -11.36 -3.75 -1.78
CA SER A 171 -11.18 -3.16 -0.46
C SER A 171 -10.55 -4.17 0.50
N THR A 172 -9.56 -3.74 1.28
CA THR A 172 -9.04 -4.48 2.41
C THR A 172 -10.00 -4.41 3.61
N GLN A 173 -10.77 -3.34 3.68
CA GLN A 173 -11.79 -3.14 4.71
C GLN A 173 -13.04 -3.95 4.36
N ILE A 174 -13.63 -4.55 5.40
CA ILE A 174 -14.85 -5.34 5.32
C ILE A 174 -16.03 -4.45 5.73
N LEU A 175 -17.11 -4.56 4.99
CA LEU A 175 -18.37 -3.92 5.26
C LEU A 175 -19.35 -4.98 5.80
N THR A 176 -19.83 -4.82 7.02
CA THR A 176 -20.77 -5.75 7.64
C THR A 176 -22.19 -5.18 7.59
N LEU A 177 -23.10 -5.90 6.95
CA LEU A 177 -24.52 -5.64 6.99
C LEU A 177 -25.12 -6.40 8.17
N VAL A 178 -25.69 -5.67 9.13
CA VAL A 178 -26.26 -6.23 10.35
C VAL A 178 -27.77 -6.44 10.16
N ALA A 179 -28.26 -7.60 10.59
CA ALA A 179 -29.68 -7.91 10.67
C ALA A 179 -30.40 -6.97 11.65
N PRO A 180 -31.75 -6.86 11.56
CA PRO A 180 -32.56 -6.08 12.49
C PRO A 180 -32.51 -6.63 13.92
#